data_5b256daa4cc2342fc749b95d3c36782c
#
_entry.id   5b256daa4cc2342fc749b95d3c36782c
#
_cell.length_a   1.000
_cell.length_b   1.000
_cell.length_c   1.000
_cell.angle_alpha   90.00
_cell.angle_beta   90.00
_cell.angle_gamma   90.00
#
_symmetry.space_group_name_H-M   'P 1'
#
loop_
_entity.id
_entity.type
_entity.pdbx_description
1 polymer ?
#
loop_
_entity_poly.entity_id
_entity_poly.type
_entity_poly.pdbx_seq_one_letter_code
_entity_poly.pdbx_strand_id
1 'polypeptide(L)'
;MRWVTFDCFGTLVDWRHGIATSAELVAPGHGGRLLDAYGPHERAVQQESPRLRYREVLAEALRRACAEEGVALRPDDAGVLAATLPYWPVFPDVGAELARLREAGWRIALLTNCDRDLIAGTRRRLPVPFDAVVTSEDAGAYKPDLAPFTVFRDSFDPERWVHVAQSYVHDMVPAHRLGLRRVWINRQGERPADPSVPQDVLPDLRGLVTLL
;
A
#
# COMPACT_ATOMS: atom_id res chain seq x y z
N MET A 1 -10.89 10.71 -19.62
CA MET A 1 -9.78 11.29 -18.82
C MET A 1 -8.69 10.24 -18.56
N ARG A 2 -7.40 10.68 -18.43
CA ARG A 2 -6.27 9.78 -18.16
C ARG A 2 -6.02 9.69 -16.64
N TRP A 3 -5.95 8.47 -16.11
CA TRP A 3 -5.77 8.22 -14.69
C TRP A 3 -4.58 7.29 -14.42
N VAL A 4 -3.80 7.63 -13.41
CA VAL A 4 -2.86 6.72 -12.76
C VAL A 4 -3.34 6.48 -11.35
N THR A 5 -3.62 5.23 -11.02
CA THR A 5 -3.93 4.82 -9.64
C THR A 5 -2.70 4.21 -9.00
N PHE A 6 -2.45 4.58 -7.75
CA PHE A 6 -1.34 4.10 -6.96
C PHE A 6 -1.82 3.30 -5.76
N ASP A 7 -1.16 2.20 -5.46
CA ASP A 7 -1.10 1.72 -4.09
C ASP A 7 -0.30 2.73 -3.24
N CYS A 8 -0.45 2.68 -1.90
CA CYS A 8 0.19 3.64 -1.00
C CYS A 8 1.42 3.04 -0.30
N PHE A 9 1.20 2.03 0.54
CA PHE A 9 2.21 1.49 1.45
C PHE A 9 3.09 0.45 0.75
N GLY A 10 4.38 0.74 0.59
CA GLY A 10 5.34 -0.01 -0.22
C GLY A 10 5.59 0.64 -1.58
N THR A 11 4.62 1.39 -2.09
CA THR A 11 4.72 2.11 -3.37
C THR A 11 5.18 3.55 -3.18
N LEU A 12 4.47 4.31 -2.36
CA LEU A 12 4.73 5.73 -2.06
C LEU A 12 5.33 5.94 -0.67
N VAL A 13 4.93 5.11 0.30
CA VAL A 13 5.32 5.18 1.70
C VAL A 13 6.11 3.93 2.07
N ASP A 14 7.24 4.11 2.73
CA ASP A 14 8.09 3.02 3.21
C ASP A 14 7.50 2.39 4.49
N TRP A 15 6.58 1.45 4.28
CA TRP A 15 5.93 0.74 5.37
C TRP A 15 6.89 -0.16 6.15
N ARG A 16 7.95 -0.68 5.50
CA ARG A 16 8.92 -1.54 6.19
C ARG A 16 9.68 -0.75 7.25
N HIS A 17 10.19 0.42 6.88
CA HIS A 17 10.80 1.33 7.82
C HIS A 17 9.78 1.79 8.89
N GLY A 18 8.56 2.10 8.45
CA GLY A 18 7.48 2.52 9.34
C GLY A 18 7.17 1.47 10.41
N ILE A 19 6.97 0.21 10.04
CA ILE A 19 6.70 -0.88 11.00
C ILE A 19 7.89 -1.13 11.91
N ALA A 20 9.10 -1.27 11.35
CA ALA A 20 10.28 -1.54 12.16
C ALA A 20 10.49 -0.47 13.24
N THR A 21 10.43 0.81 12.86
CA THR A 21 10.63 1.93 13.81
C THR A 21 9.48 2.06 14.81
N SER A 22 8.24 1.76 14.38
CA SER A 22 7.08 1.77 15.30
C SER A 22 7.15 0.64 16.32
N ALA A 23 7.58 -0.55 15.89
CA ALA A 23 7.76 -1.68 16.78
C ALA A 23 8.85 -1.42 17.83
N GLU A 24 9.92 -0.68 17.50
CA GLU A 24 10.95 -0.27 18.46
C GLU A 24 10.40 0.57 19.62
N LEU A 25 9.30 1.31 19.44
CA LEU A 25 8.67 2.12 20.49
C LEU A 25 8.07 1.26 21.60
N VAL A 26 7.62 0.05 21.28
CA VAL A 26 6.91 -0.85 22.21
C VAL A 26 7.70 -2.12 22.53
N ALA A 27 8.67 -2.46 21.70
CA ALA A 27 9.54 -3.62 21.83
C ALA A 27 10.99 -3.27 21.43
N PRO A 28 11.73 -2.51 22.24
CA PRO A 28 13.07 -2.05 21.91
C PRO A 28 14.04 -3.21 21.58
N GLY A 29 14.79 -3.06 20.48
CA GLY A 29 15.71 -4.06 19.96
C GLY A 29 15.08 -5.19 19.15
N HIS A 30 13.76 -5.15 18.88
CA HIS A 30 13.05 -6.20 18.17
C HIS A 30 12.42 -5.74 16.82
N GLY A 31 12.50 -4.47 16.48
CA GLY A 31 11.80 -3.91 15.31
C GLY A 31 12.06 -4.63 14.00
N GLY A 32 13.31 -5.02 13.72
CA GLY A 32 13.66 -5.77 12.51
C GLY A 32 13.05 -7.18 12.47
N ARG A 33 13.15 -7.93 13.57
CA ARG A 33 12.57 -9.27 13.69
C ARG A 33 11.04 -9.25 13.58
N LEU A 34 10.41 -8.28 14.25
CA LEU A 34 8.96 -8.11 14.19
C LEU A 34 8.49 -7.71 12.79
N LEU A 35 9.25 -6.90 12.06
CA LEU A 35 8.96 -6.60 10.65
C LEU A 35 8.97 -7.87 9.79
N ASP A 36 9.95 -8.75 9.96
CA ASP A 36 10.06 -9.97 9.16
C ASP A 36 8.91 -10.95 9.44
N ALA A 37 8.49 -11.07 10.71
CA ALA A 37 7.36 -11.90 11.11
C ALA A 37 5.99 -11.27 10.73
N TYR A 38 5.89 -9.95 10.65
CA TYR A 38 4.64 -9.22 10.51
C TYR A 38 3.86 -9.54 9.21
N GLY A 39 4.54 -9.53 8.06
CA GLY A 39 3.88 -9.62 6.76
C GLY A 39 3.01 -10.86 6.53
N PRO A 40 3.44 -12.07 6.90
CA PRO A 40 2.59 -13.27 6.86
C PRO A 40 1.34 -13.13 7.73
N HIS A 41 1.47 -12.58 8.94
CA HIS A 41 0.34 -12.39 9.86
C HIS A 41 -0.67 -11.36 9.35
N GLU A 42 -0.21 -10.25 8.78
CA GLU A 42 -1.12 -9.26 8.17
C GLU A 42 -2.00 -9.88 7.10
N ARG A 43 -1.39 -10.65 6.18
CA ARG A 43 -2.13 -11.36 5.12
C ARG A 43 -3.12 -12.38 5.69
N ALA A 44 -2.72 -13.14 6.71
CA ALA A 44 -3.59 -14.12 7.36
C ALA A 44 -4.79 -13.43 8.01
N VAL A 45 -4.59 -12.35 8.77
CA VAL A 45 -5.67 -11.60 9.41
C VAL A 45 -6.66 -11.03 8.39
N GLN A 46 -6.17 -10.45 7.28
CA GLN A 46 -7.03 -9.95 6.21
C GLN A 46 -7.87 -11.05 5.56
N GLN A 47 -7.33 -12.25 5.39
CA GLN A 47 -8.05 -13.41 4.83
C GLN A 47 -9.07 -13.99 5.81
N GLU A 48 -8.69 -14.13 7.07
CA GLU A 48 -9.57 -14.67 8.13
C GLU A 48 -10.72 -13.73 8.47
N SER A 49 -10.46 -12.41 8.38
CA SER A 49 -11.40 -11.36 8.81
C SER A 49 -11.45 -10.20 7.81
N PRO A 50 -12.02 -10.44 6.60
CA PRO A 50 -11.96 -9.47 5.49
C PRO A 50 -12.77 -8.19 5.71
N ARG A 51 -13.55 -8.11 6.80
CA ARG A 51 -14.32 -6.92 7.19
C ARG A 51 -13.73 -6.16 8.37
N LEU A 52 -12.63 -6.65 8.95
CA LEU A 52 -11.93 -5.91 10.00
C LEU A 52 -11.42 -4.57 9.44
N ARG A 53 -11.43 -3.53 10.26
CA ARG A 53 -10.77 -2.27 9.89
C ARG A 53 -9.24 -2.47 9.86
N TYR A 54 -8.57 -1.77 8.96
CA TYR A 54 -7.13 -1.94 8.79
C TYR A 54 -6.34 -1.68 10.08
N ARG A 55 -6.77 -0.73 10.92
CA ARG A 55 -6.17 -0.52 12.25
C ARG A 55 -6.22 -1.74 13.16
N GLU A 56 -7.28 -2.53 13.05
CA GLU A 56 -7.44 -3.76 13.84
C GLU A 56 -6.59 -4.89 13.23
N VAL A 57 -6.46 -4.92 11.90
CA VAL A 57 -5.52 -5.81 11.20
C VAL A 57 -4.09 -5.53 11.64
N LEU A 58 -3.67 -4.25 11.63
CA LEU A 58 -2.34 -3.84 12.09
C LEU A 58 -2.06 -4.30 13.54
N ALA A 59 -3.02 -4.08 14.43
CA ALA A 59 -2.89 -4.46 15.84
C ALA A 59 -2.81 -5.98 16.04
N GLU A 60 -3.66 -6.73 15.36
CA GLU A 60 -3.70 -8.19 15.48
C GLU A 60 -2.46 -8.84 14.84
N ALA A 61 -2.03 -8.35 13.68
CA ALA A 61 -0.81 -8.83 13.04
C ALA A 61 0.44 -8.57 13.91
N LEU A 62 0.51 -7.41 14.57
CA LEU A 62 1.60 -7.12 15.50
C LEU A 62 1.57 -8.05 16.73
N ARG A 63 0.37 -8.34 17.30
CA ARG A 63 0.26 -9.30 18.41
C ARG A 63 0.75 -10.69 18.02
N ARG A 64 0.36 -11.17 16.84
CA ARG A 64 0.79 -12.47 16.33
C ARG A 64 2.31 -12.52 16.08
N ALA A 65 2.86 -11.49 15.47
CA ALA A 65 4.31 -11.37 15.25
C ALA A 65 5.07 -11.35 16.59
N CYS A 66 4.61 -10.61 17.59
CA CYS A 66 5.19 -10.60 18.91
C CYS A 66 5.11 -11.98 19.60
N ALA A 67 3.99 -12.67 19.48
CA ALA A 67 3.80 -14.01 20.04
C ALA A 67 4.75 -15.03 19.38
N GLU A 68 4.89 -15.00 18.04
CA GLU A 68 5.82 -15.85 17.29
C GLU A 68 7.28 -15.62 17.71
N GLU A 69 7.65 -14.36 17.88
CA GLU A 69 9.02 -13.97 18.24
C GLU A 69 9.31 -14.04 19.75
N GLY A 70 8.33 -14.43 20.59
CA GLY A 70 8.47 -14.50 22.05
C GLY A 70 8.64 -13.12 22.69
N VAL A 71 8.14 -12.07 22.07
CA VAL A 71 8.21 -10.69 22.53
C VAL A 71 6.95 -10.33 23.31
N ALA A 72 7.10 -9.83 24.54
CA ALA A 72 5.97 -9.38 25.34
C ALA A 72 5.44 -8.04 24.80
N LEU A 73 4.15 -7.99 24.44
CA LEU A 73 3.46 -6.79 24.03
C LEU A 73 2.33 -6.46 25.01
N ARG A 74 2.33 -5.25 25.57
CA ARG A 74 1.21 -4.82 26.43
C ARG A 74 -0.06 -4.63 25.57
N PRO A 75 -1.25 -4.91 26.10
CA PRO A 75 -2.50 -4.77 25.36
C PRO A 75 -2.67 -3.39 24.70
N ASP A 76 -2.34 -2.33 25.41
CA ASP A 76 -2.47 -0.94 24.95
C ASP A 76 -1.46 -0.56 23.85
N ASP A 77 -0.32 -1.26 23.78
CA ASP A 77 0.73 -1.00 22.80
C ASP A 77 0.41 -1.57 21.39
N ALA A 78 -0.55 -2.47 21.29
CA ALA A 78 -0.89 -3.10 20.01
C ALA A 78 -1.36 -2.10 18.93
N GLY A 79 -1.88 -0.95 19.35
CA GLY A 79 -2.30 0.13 18.45
C GLY A 79 -1.18 1.00 17.88
N VAL A 80 0.08 0.75 18.24
CA VAL A 80 1.22 1.61 17.85
C VAL A 80 1.37 1.80 16.35
N LEU A 81 1.17 0.75 15.56
CA LEU A 81 1.30 0.83 14.11
C LEU A 81 0.26 1.78 13.51
N ALA A 82 -1.00 1.69 13.92
CA ALA A 82 -2.05 2.60 13.45
C ALA A 82 -1.82 4.04 13.91
N ALA A 83 -1.32 4.24 15.13
CA ALA A 83 -1.02 5.56 15.67
C ALA A 83 0.13 6.25 14.93
N THR A 84 1.12 5.49 14.50
CA THR A 84 2.33 6.02 13.83
C THR A 84 2.23 6.03 12.30
N LEU A 85 1.33 5.25 11.71
CA LEU A 85 1.16 5.11 10.26
C LEU A 85 1.12 6.45 9.49
N PRO A 86 0.44 7.50 9.95
CA PRO A 86 0.46 8.80 9.27
C PRO A 86 1.84 9.44 9.16
N TYR A 87 2.80 8.99 9.94
CA TYR A 87 4.15 9.55 10.04
C TYR A 87 5.23 8.69 9.35
N TRP A 88 4.83 7.55 8.76
CA TRP A 88 5.77 6.71 8.04
C TRP A 88 6.39 7.45 6.85
N PRO A 89 7.67 7.23 6.55
CA PRO A 89 8.38 8.05 5.57
C PRO A 89 7.88 7.81 4.14
N VAL A 90 7.77 8.90 3.38
CA VAL A 90 7.51 8.87 1.94
C VAL A 90 8.84 8.60 1.23
N PHE A 91 8.84 7.75 0.19
CA PHE A 91 10.06 7.50 -0.58
C PHE A 91 10.54 8.76 -1.30
N PRO A 92 11.87 8.97 -1.43
CA PRO A 92 12.44 10.20 -1.97
C PRO A 92 12.07 10.53 -3.42
N ASP A 93 11.77 9.49 -4.23
CA ASP A 93 11.39 9.61 -5.63
C ASP A 93 9.95 10.08 -5.85
N VAL A 94 9.09 9.95 -4.85
CA VAL A 94 7.63 10.15 -4.99
C VAL A 94 7.27 11.57 -5.37
N GLY A 95 7.84 12.58 -4.70
CA GLY A 95 7.43 13.97 -4.90
C GLY A 95 7.61 14.46 -6.32
N ALA A 96 8.81 14.26 -6.85
CA ALA A 96 9.16 14.71 -8.19
C ALA A 96 8.35 13.97 -9.27
N GLU A 97 8.18 12.66 -9.13
CA GLU A 97 7.50 11.86 -10.16
C GLU A 97 5.98 12.09 -10.16
N LEU A 98 5.35 12.25 -9.01
CA LEU A 98 3.92 12.62 -8.95
C LEU A 98 3.66 14.02 -9.52
N ALA A 99 4.56 14.99 -9.28
CA ALA A 99 4.46 16.32 -9.88
C ALA A 99 4.55 16.25 -11.41
N ARG A 100 5.53 15.52 -11.95
CA ARG A 100 5.69 15.31 -13.39
C ARG A 100 4.47 14.63 -14.04
N LEU A 101 3.85 13.67 -13.38
CA LEU A 101 2.60 13.05 -13.87
C LEU A 101 1.48 14.09 -14.01
N ARG A 102 1.32 14.96 -13.02
CA ARG A 102 0.31 16.03 -13.06
C ARG A 102 0.61 17.03 -14.18
N GLU A 103 1.87 17.46 -14.34
CA GLU A 103 2.32 18.34 -15.42
C GLU A 103 2.05 17.71 -16.80
N ALA A 104 2.20 16.39 -16.93
CA ALA A 104 1.87 15.63 -18.12
C ALA A 104 0.34 15.43 -18.32
N GLY A 105 -0.50 16.00 -17.43
CA GLY A 105 -1.95 15.98 -17.54
C GLY A 105 -2.61 14.69 -17.09
N TRP A 106 -1.94 13.88 -16.27
CA TRP A 106 -2.54 12.73 -15.61
C TRP A 106 -3.27 13.14 -14.32
N ARG A 107 -4.45 12.61 -14.09
CA ARG A 107 -5.06 12.56 -12.77
C ARG A 107 -4.47 11.41 -11.97
N ILE A 108 -4.28 11.63 -10.68
CA ILE A 108 -3.67 10.65 -9.79
C ILE A 108 -4.64 10.27 -8.66
N ALA A 109 -4.75 8.98 -8.39
CA ALA A 109 -5.62 8.46 -7.34
C ALA A 109 -4.91 7.42 -6.47
N LEU A 110 -5.37 7.23 -5.24
CA LEU A 110 -4.97 6.13 -4.37
C LEU A 110 -6.00 4.99 -4.43
N LEU A 111 -5.52 3.75 -4.54
CA LEU A 111 -6.27 2.52 -4.27
C LEU A 111 -5.54 1.79 -3.15
N THR A 112 -6.07 1.83 -1.93
CA THR A 112 -5.34 1.40 -0.74
C THR A 112 -6.15 0.49 0.18
N ASN A 113 -5.48 -0.49 0.77
CA ASN A 113 -6.05 -1.38 1.81
C ASN A 113 -6.14 -0.71 3.19
N CYS A 114 -6.17 0.61 3.26
CA CYS A 114 -6.13 1.38 4.49
C CYS A 114 -7.52 1.91 4.88
N ASP A 115 -7.71 2.25 6.16
CA ASP A 115 -8.90 2.97 6.65
C ASP A 115 -8.91 4.41 6.13
N ARG A 116 -10.11 5.00 5.95
CA ARG A 116 -10.28 6.38 5.46
C ARG A 116 -9.57 7.41 6.33
N ASP A 117 -9.70 7.31 7.63
CA ASP A 117 -9.10 8.25 8.57
C ASP A 117 -7.58 8.09 8.68
N LEU A 118 -7.06 6.87 8.62
CA LEU A 118 -5.62 6.62 8.61
C LEU A 118 -4.97 7.17 7.33
N ILE A 119 -5.53 6.87 6.16
CA ILE A 119 -5.00 7.40 4.89
C ILE A 119 -5.13 8.91 4.79
N ALA A 120 -6.15 9.51 5.41
CA ALA A 120 -6.29 10.97 5.46
C ALA A 120 -5.12 11.62 6.22
N GLY A 121 -4.60 10.98 7.26
CA GLY A 121 -3.37 11.39 7.96
C GLY A 121 -2.14 11.33 7.06
N THR A 122 -1.92 10.21 6.39
CA THR A 122 -0.79 10.00 5.46
C THR A 122 -0.83 10.99 4.29
N ARG A 123 -2.01 11.24 3.70
CA ARG A 123 -2.18 12.17 2.56
C ARG A 123 -1.70 13.59 2.84
N ARG A 124 -1.78 14.07 4.07
CA ARG A 124 -1.28 15.42 4.46
C ARG A 124 0.24 15.53 4.31
N ARG A 125 0.94 14.40 4.27
CA ARG A 125 2.39 14.32 4.15
C ARG A 125 2.87 13.97 2.74
N LEU A 126 1.95 13.51 1.88
CA LEU A 126 2.26 13.29 0.48
C LEU A 126 2.50 14.63 -0.22
N PRO A 127 3.54 14.71 -1.07
CA PRO A 127 4.03 15.99 -1.60
C PRO A 127 3.12 16.65 -2.63
N VAL A 128 2.14 15.92 -3.17
CA VAL A 128 1.15 16.44 -4.12
C VAL A 128 -0.26 15.96 -3.74
N PRO A 129 -1.32 16.74 -4.05
CA PRO A 129 -2.70 16.30 -3.80
C PRO A 129 -3.12 15.18 -4.76
N PHE A 130 -3.93 14.26 -4.26
CA PHE A 130 -4.59 13.21 -5.05
C PHE A 130 -6.00 13.64 -5.43
N ASP A 131 -6.36 13.38 -6.70
CA ASP A 131 -7.68 13.73 -7.26
C ASP A 131 -8.79 12.80 -6.74
N ALA A 132 -8.43 11.56 -6.38
CA ALA A 132 -9.35 10.58 -5.82
C ALA A 132 -8.65 9.62 -4.84
N VAL A 133 -9.42 9.01 -3.96
CA VAL A 133 -8.98 7.93 -3.05
C VAL A 133 -10.08 6.89 -2.96
N VAL A 134 -9.71 5.63 -3.13
CA VAL A 134 -10.54 4.47 -2.84
C VAL A 134 -9.84 3.65 -1.77
N THR A 135 -10.52 3.43 -0.67
CA THR A 135 -10.05 2.65 0.48
C THR A 135 -10.71 1.28 0.53
N SER A 136 -10.18 0.36 1.35
CA SER A 136 -10.88 -0.91 1.66
C SER A 136 -12.25 -0.67 2.29
N GLU A 137 -12.45 0.41 3.06
CA GLU A 137 -13.76 0.78 3.61
C GLU A 137 -14.75 1.21 2.52
N ASP A 138 -14.30 1.92 1.46
CA ASP A 138 -15.15 2.30 0.34
C ASP A 138 -15.57 1.10 -0.49
N ALA A 139 -14.66 0.14 -0.66
CA ALA A 139 -14.87 -1.05 -1.45
C ALA A 139 -15.57 -2.19 -0.68
N GLY A 140 -15.55 -2.15 0.66
CA GLY A 140 -16.01 -3.25 1.51
C GLY A 140 -15.14 -4.51 1.43
N ALA A 141 -13.93 -4.39 0.86
CA ALA A 141 -13.01 -5.50 0.66
C ALA A 141 -11.57 -5.01 0.55
N TYR A 142 -10.64 -5.90 0.91
CA TYR A 142 -9.19 -5.70 0.72
C TYR A 142 -8.75 -6.19 -0.66
N LYS A 143 -7.83 -5.49 -1.32
CA LYS A 143 -7.05 -6.08 -2.41
C LYS A 143 -6.35 -7.35 -1.88
N PRO A 144 -6.31 -8.46 -2.61
CA PRO A 144 -6.46 -8.61 -4.06
C PRO A 144 -7.91 -8.82 -4.58
N ASP A 145 -8.95 -8.57 -3.77
CA ASP A 145 -10.31 -8.53 -4.30
C ASP A 145 -10.43 -7.45 -5.37
N LEU A 146 -11.30 -7.68 -6.36
CA LEU A 146 -11.49 -6.76 -7.48
C LEU A 146 -12.37 -5.56 -7.13
N ALA A 147 -13.07 -5.59 -5.99
CA ALA A 147 -13.98 -4.54 -5.56
C ALA A 147 -13.34 -3.14 -5.52
N PRO A 148 -12.13 -2.92 -4.96
CA PRO A 148 -11.50 -1.59 -4.97
C PRO A 148 -11.29 -1.04 -6.39
N PHE A 149 -10.91 -1.89 -7.34
CA PHE A 149 -10.73 -1.52 -8.75
C PHE A 149 -12.06 -1.22 -9.42
N THR A 150 -13.08 -2.02 -9.12
CA THR A 150 -14.45 -1.83 -9.64
C THR A 150 -15.05 -0.52 -9.15
N VAL A 151 -14.94 -0.22 -7.85
CA VAL A 151 -15.39 1.05 -7.27
C VAL A 151 -14.71 2.23 -7.97
N PHE A 152 -13.40 2.15 -8.22
CA PHE A 152 -12.70 3.23 -8.94
C PHE A 152 -13.22 3.37 -10.37
N ARG A 153 -13.30 2.28 -11.12
CA ARG A 153 -13.78 2.29 -12.51
C ARG A 153 -15.18 2.90 -12.61
N ASP A 154 -16.10 2.45 -11.77
CA ASP A 154 -17.51 2.83 -11.84
C ASP A 154 -17.75 4.28 -11.35
N SER A 155 -16.85 4.82 -10.49
CA SER A 155 -16.93 6.19 -10.00
C SER A 155 -16.31 7.22 -10.94
N PHE A 156 -15.30 6.86 -11.73
CA PHE A 156 -14.49 7.83 -12.48
C PHE A 156 -14.46 7.59 -13.98
N ASP A 157 -14.96 6.45 -14.48
CA ASP A 157 -15.04 6.07 -15.91
C ASP A 157 -13.78 6.46 -16.70
N PRO A 158 -12.60 5.86 -16.40
CA PRO A 158 -11.34 6.25 -16.98
C PRO A 158 -11.22 5.78 -18.45
N GLU A 159 -11.03 6.72 -19.36
CA GLU A 159 -10.73 6.39 -20.78
C GLU A 159 -9.37 5.70 -20.94
N ARG A 160 -8.40 6.15 -20.15
CA ARG A 160 -7.06 5.55 -20.04
C ARG A 160 -6.70 5.38 -18.57
N TRP A 161 -6.43 4.15 -18.19
CA TRP A 161 -6.15 3.80 -16.79
C TRP A 161 -4.88 2.95 -16.67
N VAL A 162 -3.98 3.39 -15.80
CA VAL A 162 -2.77 2.67 -15.44
C VAL A 162 -2.76 2.46 -13.94
N HIS A 163 -2.45 1.24 -13.49
CA HIS A 163 -2.26 0.95 -12.08
C HIS A 163 -0.77 0.77 -11.76
N VAL A 164 -0.29 1.45 -10.72
CA VAL A 164 1.13 1.50 -10.32
C VAL A 164 1.25 1.06 -8.87
N ALA A 165 1.98 -0.01 -8.60
CA ALA A 165 2.08 -0.55 -7.25
C ALA A 165 3.32 -1.42 -7.04
N GLN A 166 3.73 -1.54 -5.76
CA GLN A 166 4.79 -2.45 -5.34
C GLN A 166 4.27 -3.87 -5.12
N SER A 167 3.05 -4.05 -4.59
CA SER A 167 2.58 -5.39 -4.23
C SER A 167 2.23 -6.23 -5.45
N TYR A 168 2.97 -7.32 -5.64
CA TYR A 168 2.66 -8.27 -6.69
C TYR A 168 1.29 -8.93 -6.48
N VAL A 169 1.02 -9.41 -5.26
CA VAL A 169 -0.20 -10.17 -4.95
C VAL A 169 -1.43 -9.27 -4.86
N HIS A 170 -1.33 -8.16 -4.12
CA HIS A 170 -2.49 -7.31 -3.88
C HIS A 170 -2.86 -6.43 -5.07
N ASP A 171 -1.90 -6.13 -5.96
CA ASP A 171 -2.10 -5.13 -7.01
C ASP A 171 -1.85 -5.66 -8.42
N MET A 172 -0.68 -6.26 -8.68
CA MET A 172 -0.36 -6.70 -10.04
C MET A 172 -1.26 -7.83 -10.50
N VAL A 173 -1.54 -8.82 -9.64
CA VAL A 173 -2.42 -9.95 -9.98
C VAL A 173 -3.85 -9.50 -10.31
N PRO A 174 -4.56 -8.73 -9.46
CA PRO A 174 -5.90 -8.26 -9.81
C PRO A 174 -5.92 -7.30 -11.00
N ALA A 175 -4.94 -6.40 -11.16
CA ALA A 175 -4.84 -5.52 -12.31
C ALA A 175 -4.63 -6.32 -13.62
N HIS A 176 -3.84 -7.40 -13.58
CA HIS A 176 -3.69 -8.33 -14.70
C HIS A 176 -5.02 -9.00 -15.07
N ARG A 177 -5.76 -9.53 -14.09
CA ARG A 177 -7.07 -10.17 -14.30
C ARG A 177 -8.08 -9.22 -14.92
N LEU A 178 -8.01 -7.94 -14.63
CA LEU A 178 -8.85 -6.89 -15.19
C LEU A 178 -8.37 -6.37 -16.56
N GLY A 179 -7.24 -6.85 -17.07
CA GLY A 179 -6.64 -6.37 -18.32
C GLY A 179 -6.12 -4.94 -18.24
N LEU A 180 -5.90 -4.40 -17.04
CA LEU A 180 -5.40 -3.04 -16.86
C LEU A 180 -3.92 -2.94 -17.26
N ARG A 181 -3.55 -1.80 -17.85
CA ARG A 181 -2.15 -1.42 -17.90
C ARG A 181 -1.60 -1.27 -16.50
N ARG A 182 -0.46 -1.89 -16.21
CA ARG A 182 0.10 -1.97 -14.86
C ARG A 182 1.60 -1.86 -14.87
N VAL A 183 2.13 -1.13 -13.88
CA VAL A 183 3.56 -0.94 -13.68
C VAL A 183 3.91 -1.44 -12.28
N TRP A 184 4.78 -2.43 -12.22
CA TRP A 184 5.27 -2.97 -10.95
C TRP A 184 6.47 -2.16 -10.46
N ILE A 185 6.31 -1.52 -9.30
CA ILE A 185 7.39 -0.80 -8.63
C ILE A 185 8.14 -1.77 -7.72
N ASN A 186 9.09 -2.47 -8.29
CA ASN A 186 9.83 -3.54 -7.65
C ASN A 186 11.03 -3.03 -6.85
N ARG A 187 10.76 -2.32 -5.76
CA ARG A 187 11.79 -1.69 -4.90
C ARG A 187 12.75 -2.69 -4.26
N GLN A 188 12.36 -3.95 -4.14
CA GLN A 188 13.14 -4.99 -3.44
C GLN A 188 13.79 -6.01 -4.38
N GLY A 189 13.60 -5.86 -5.69
CA GLY A 189 14.18 -6.80 -6.67
C GLY A 189 13.58 -8.21 -6.58
N GLU A 190 12.30 -8.31 -6.21
CA GLU A 190 11.58 -9.58 -6.08
C GLU A 190 11.44 -10.26 -7.44
N ARG A 191 11.39 -11.59 -7.43
CA ARG A 191 11.05 -12.36 -8.63
C ARG A 191 9.54 -12.55 -8.70
N PRO A 192 8.88 -12.20 -9.83
CA PRO A 192 7.46 -12.46 -9.98
C PRO A 192 7.20 -13.96 -10.04
N ALA A 193 6.11 -14.42 -9.41
CA ALA A 193 5.69 -15.82 -9.49
C ALA A 193 5.31 -16.21 -10.94
N ASP A 194 4.71 -15.27 -11.67
CA ASP A 194 4.43 -15.37 -13.12
C ASP A 194 4.96 -14.11 -13.81
N PRO A 195 5.97 -14.23 -14.69
CA PRO A 195 6.55 -13.09 -15.41
C PRO A 195 5.59 -12.36 -16.34
N SER A 196 4.46 -12.95 -16.71
CA SER A 196 3.45 -12.33 -17.58
C SER A 196 2.52 -11.35 -16.82
N VAL A 197 2.50 -11.43 -15.50
CA VAL A 197 1.62 -10.60 -14.67
C VAL A 197 2.04 -9.13 -14.65
N PRO A 198 3.30 -8.72 -14.37
CA PRO A 198 3.72 -7.34 -14.58
C PRO A 198 3.80 -7.03 -16.08
N GLN A 199 3.29 -5.86 -16.50
CA GLN A 199 3.47 -5.41 -17.88
C GLN A 199 4.77 -4.63 -18.05
N ASP A 200 5.01 -3.70 -17.12
CA ASP A 200 6.23 -2.92 -17.02
C ASP A 200 6.79 -3.06 -15.59
N VAL A 201 8.11 -2.98 -15.43
CA VAL A 201 8.78 -3.09 -14.13
C VAL A 201 9.77 -1.95 -13.97
N LEU A 202 9.64 -1.21 -12.87
CA LEU A 202 10.58 -0.15 -12.48
C LEU A 202 11.09 -0.41 -11.06
N PRO A 203 12.34 -0.06 -10.73
CA PRO A 203 12.86 -0.21 -9.37
C PRO A 203 12.29 0.83 -8.38
N ASP A 204 11.82 1.96 -8.91
CA ASP A 204 11.15 3.06 -8.19
C ASP A 204 10.31 3.87 -9.18
N LEU A 205 9.76 5.02 -8.75
CA LEU A 205 8.90 5.81 -9.63
C LEU A 205 9.64 6.60 -10.72
N ARG A 206 10.96 6.67 -10.67
CA ARG A 206 11.75 7.42 -11.68
C ARG A 206 11.56 6.81 -13.06
N GLY A 207 11.27 7.69 -14.03
CA GLY A 207 10.99 7.27 -15.41
C GLY A 207 9.55 6.84 -15.67
N LEU A 208 8.67 6.82 -14.66
CA LEU A 208 7.27 6.43 -14.84
C LEU A 208 6.57 7.28 -15.90
N VAL A 209 6.75 8.61 -15.88
CA VAL A 209 6.14 9.53 -16.87
C VAL A 209 6.57 9.20 -18.30
N THR A 210 7.84 8.85 -18.49
CA THR A 210 8.38 8.52 -19.82
C THR A 210 7.81 7.20 -20.36
N LEU A 211 7.44 6.30 -19.44
CA LEU A 211 6.86 5.01 -19.76
C LEU A 211 5.38 5.11 -20.16
N LEU A 212 4.64 6.10 -19.65
CA LEU A 212 3.19 6.29 -19.82
C LEU A 212 2.82 7.17 -21.03
#